data_c4f4161ec8133e47968d322e1ac38f24
#
_entry.id   c4f4161ec8133e47968d322e1ac38f24
#
_cell.length_a   1.000
_cell.length_b   1.000
_cell.length_c   1.000
_cell.angle_alpha   90.00
_cell.angle_beta   90.00
_cell.angle_gamma   90.00
#
_symmetry.space_group_name_H-M   'P 1'
#
loop_
_entity.id
_entity.type
_entity.pdbx_description
1 polymer ?
#
loop_
_entity_poly.entity_id
_entity_poly.type
_entity_poly.pdbx_seq_one_letter_code
_entity_poly.pdbx_strand_id
1 'polypeptide(L)'
;MIEWNIKSTTRAQQGLYEYDAVSRLRDSQLGEERVHDVANYIRKGKLWQAFEADKKVVLLIDEVDKADIEFPNDLLQELDKMEFHVYETGETVRAINRPIVIITSN
;
A
#
# COMPACT_ATOMS: atom_id res chain seq x y z
N MET A 1 -12.86 -9.74 -3.03
CA MET A 1 -12.49 -9.16 -1.74
C MET A 1 -10.98 -9.12 -1.63
N ILE A 2 -10.44 -8.04 -1.08
CA ILE A 2 -9.01 -7.89 -0.82
C ILE A 2 -8.79 -8.08 0.67
N GLU A 3 -7.87 -8.95 1.05
CA GLU A 3 -7.55 -9.21 2.45
C GLU A 3 -6.17 -8.69 2.81
N TRP A 4 -6.08 -8.01 3.94
CA TRP A 4 -4.83 -7.53 4.49
C TRP A 4 -4.68 -8.05 5.91
N ASN A 5 -3.81 -9.03 6.08
CA ASN A 5 -3.53 -9.65 7.37
C ASN A 5 -2.44 -8.87 8.09
N ILE A 6 -2.79 -8.28 9.21
CA ILE A 6 -1.89 -7.41 9.97
C ILE A 6 -0.99 -8.27 10.87
N LYS A 7 0.29 -7.89 10.92
CA LYS A 7 1.30 -8.52 11.76
C LYS A 7 1.92 -7.47 12.69
N SER A 8 2.70 -7.91 13.67
CA SER A 8 3.36 -6.99 14.60
C SER A 8 4.28 -5.99 13.92
N THR A 9 4.81 -6.34 12.74
CA THR A 9 5.71 -5.48 11.96
C THR A 9 5.00 -4.66 10.89
N THR A 10 3.68 -4.81 10.74
CA THR A 10 2.92 -4.12 9.69
C THR A 10 2.81 -2.64 10.00
N ARG A 11 3.01 -1.81 8.98
CA ARG A 11 2.84 -0.36 9.03
C ARG A 11 1.78 0.08 8.04
N ALA A 12 1.10 1.18 8.32
CA ALA A 12 0.06 1.73 7.45
C ALA A 12 0.60 2.04 6.05
N GLN A 13 1.84 2.52 5.96
CA GLN A 13 2.52 2.81 4.70
C GLN A 13 2.56 1.60 3.77
N GLN A 14 2.68 0.40 4.30
CA GLN A 14 2.74 -0.83 3.52
C GLN A 14 1.43 -1.11 2.78
N GLY A 15 0.32 -0.58 3.28
CA GLY A 15 -0.97 -0.66 2.59
C GLY A 15 -1.02 0.21 1.35
N LEU A 16 -0.22 1.27 1.31
CA LEU A 16 -0.13 2.16 0.16
C LEU A 16 0.81 1.56 -0.88
N TYR A 17 2.10 1.59 -0.61
CA TYR A 17 3.11 1.00 -1.49
C TYR A 17 4.45 0.83 -0.75
N GLU A 18 5.32 0.03 -1.33
CA GLU A 18 6.69 -0.12 -0.88
C GLU A 18 7.63 0.10 -2.07
N TYR A 19 8.73 0.83 -1.83
CA TYR A 19 9.77 1.04 -2.82
C TYR A 19 10.94 0.11 -2.53
N ASP A 20 11.26 -0.77 -3.48
CA ASP A 20 12.35 -1.75 -3.35
C ASP A 20 13.68 -1.15 -3.85
N ALA A 21 14.27 -0.28 -3.04
CA ALA A 21 15.54 0.39 -3.36
C ALA A 21 16.70 -0.59 -3.46
N VAL A 22 16.67 -1.67 -2.67
CA VAL A 22 17.76 -2.67 -2.66
C VAL A 22 17.83 -3.41 -3.99
N SER A 23 16.70 -3.86 -4.51
CA SER A 23 16.64 -4.52 -5.82
C SER A 23 17.08 -3.58 -6.93
N ARG A 24 16.69 -2.30 -6.86
CA ARG A 24 17.09 -1.30 -7.85
C ARG A 24 18.60 -1.08 -7.86
N LEU A 25 19.19 -0.98 -6.67
CA LEU A 25 20.64 -0.83 -6.55
C LEU A 25 21.37 -2.02 -7.15
N ARG A 26 20.92 -3.24 -6.83
CA ARG A 26 21.50 -4.46 -7.37
C ARG A 26 21.39 -4.51 -8.89
N ASP A 27 20.22 -4.20 -9.44
CA ASP A 27 20.00 -4.19 -10.89
C ASP A 27 20.86 -3.13 -11.58
N SER A 28 21.07 -1.99 -10.92
CA SER A 28 21.95 -0.94 -11.40
C SER A 28 23.40 -1.44 -11.53
N GLN A 29 23.87 -2.19 -10.53
CA GLN A 29 25.21 -2.76 -10.55
C GLN A 29 25.37 -3.83 -11.63
N LEU A 30 24.28 -4.53 -11.98
CA LEU A 30 24.27 -5.55 -13.01
C LEU A 30 24.05 -4.98 -14.43
N GLY A 31 23.82 -3.68 -14.56
CA GLY A 31 23.57 -3.04 -15.84
C GLY A 31 22.19 -3.33 -16.43
N GLU A 32 21.22 -3.69 -15.59
CA GLU A 32 19.86 -3.98 -16.04
C GLU A 32 19.13 -2.71 -16.45
N GLU A 33 18.44 -2.75 -17.60
CA GLU A 33 17.70 -1.59 -18.10
C GLU A 33 16.48 -1.22 -17.26
N ARG A 34 15.94 -2.16 -16.48
CA ARG A 34 14.81 -1.93 -15.59
C ARG A 34 15.01 -0.76 -14.63
N VAL A 35 16.29 -0.43 -14.31
CA VAL A 35 16.62 0.65 -13.36
C VAL A 35 16.16 2.01 -13.83
N HIS A 36 15.95 2.21 -15.13
CA HIS A 36 15.56 3.49 -15.70
C HIS A 36 14.10 3.84 -15.47
N ASP A 37 13.28 2.88 -15.08
CA ASP A 37 11.87 3.10 -14.72
C ASP A 37 11.66 2.70 -13.26
N VAL A 38 11.52 3.69 -12.40
CA VAL A 38 11.34 3.47 -10.96
C VAL A 38 10.08 2.66 -10.64
N ALA A 39 9.07 2.72 -11.51
CA ALA A 39 7.83 1.96 -11.32
C ALA A 39 8.07 0.45 -11.23
N ASN A 40 9.16 -0.05 -11.83
CA ASN A 40 9.52 -1.46 -11.74
C ASN A 40 9.85 -1.92 -10.30
N TYR A 41 10.10 -0.98 -9.40
CA TYR A 41 10.50 -1.24 -8.02
C TYR A 41 9.46 -0.81 -7.00
N ILE A 42 8.28 -0.43 -7.47
CA ILE A 42 7.14 -0.06 -6.62
C ILE A 42 6.24 -1.29 -6.46
N ARG A 43 6.00 -1.69 -5.21
CA ARG A 43 5.07 -2.77 -4.87
C ARG A 43 3.79 -2.16 -4.34
N LYS A 44 2.69 -2.41 -5.01
CA LYS A 44 1.39 -1.89 -4.60
C LYS A 44 0.89 -2.61 -3.36
N GLY A 45 0.50 -1.85 -2.35
CA GLY A 45 -0.12 -2.38 -1.15
C GLY A 45 -1.60 -2.66 -1.35
N LYS A 46 -2.24 -3.18 -0.29
CA LYS A 46 -3.65 -3.56 -0.36
C LYS A 46 -4.59 -2.37 -0.52
N LEU A 47 -4.24 -1.21 0.06
CA LEU A 47 -5.02 0.01 -0.13
C LEU A 47 -4.95 0.50 -1.57
N TRP A 48 -3.76 0.49 -2.17
CA TRP A 48 -3.62 0.86 -3.58
C TRP A 48 -4.48 -0.05 -4.47
N GLN A 49 -4.42 -1.36 -4.24
CA GLN A 49 -5.22 -2.32 -5.01
C GLN A 49 -6.71 -2.01 -4.90
N ALA A 50 -7.18 -1.67 -3.69
CA ALA A 50 -8.58 -1.32 -3.48
C ALA A 50 -8.95 0.00 -4.17
N PHE A 51 -8.05 0.99 -4.16
CA PHE A 51 -8.29 2.29 -4.77
C PHE A 51 -8.32 2.22 -6.30
N GLU A 52 -7.46 1.41 -6.90
CA GLU A 52 -7.41 1.31 -8.38
C GLU A 52 -8.47 0.38 -8.97
N ALA A 53 -9.19 -0.36 -8.14
CA ALA A 53 -10.21 -1.28 -8.62
C ALA A 53 -11.32 -0.55 -9.37
N ASP A 54 -11.69 -1.06 -10.54
CA ASP A 54 -12.74 -0.49 -11.38
C ASP A 54 -14.16 -0.77 -10.86
N LYS A 55 -14.26 -1.57 -9.81
CA LYS A 55 -15.51 -1.91 -9.11
C LYS A 55 -15.36 -1.60 -7.64
N LYS A 56 -16.50 -1.42 -6.97
CA LYS A 56 -16.51 -1.29 -5.51
C LYS A 56 -16.11 -2.64 -4.89
N VAL A 57 -15.00 -2.64 -4.16
CA VAL A 57 -14.45 -3.85 -3.53
C VAL A 57 -14.58 -3.77 -2.01
N VAL A 58 -14.52 -4.92 -1.36
CA VAL A 58 -14.43 -5.01 0.10
C VAL A 58 -12.96 -5.21 0.46
N LEU A 59 -12.43 -4.34 1.31
CA LEU A 59 -11.10 -4.47 1.89
C LEU A 59 -11.25 -4.94 3.33
N LEU A 60 -10.82 -6.16 3.60
CA LEU A 60 -10.81 -6.72 4.96
C LEU A 60 -9.43 -6.52 5.57
N ILE A 61 -9.37 -5.75 6.65
CA ILE A 61 -8.14 -5.53 7.41
C ILE A 61 -8.25 -6.34 8.70
N ASP A 62 -7.56 -7.48 8.72
CA ASP A 62 -7.74 -8.49 9.75
C ASP A 62 -6.69 -8.36 10.83
N GLU A 63 -7.13 -8.49 12.09
CA GLU A 63 -6.27 -8.52 13.27
C GLU A 63 -5.45 -7.25 13.48
N VAL A 64 -6.10 -6.09 13.35
CA VAL A 64 -5.46 -4.77 13.44
C VAL A 64 -4.75 -4.55 14.79
N ASP A 65 -5.19 -5.24 15.83
CA ASP A 65 -4.60 -5.16 17.16
C ASP A 65 -3.20 -5.78 17.27
N LYS A 66 -2.76 -6.55 16.28
CA LYS A 66 -1.42 -7.14 16.27
C LYS A 66 -0.32 -6.13 15.95
N ALA A 67 -0.65 -5.04 15.26
CA ALA A 67 0.31 -4.02 14.87
C ALA A 67 0.63 -3.08 16.04
N ASP A 68 1.57 -2.16 15.79
CA ASP A 68 1.90 -1.08 16.72
C ASP A 68 0.66 -0.29 17.10
N ILE A 69 0.70 0.31 18.29
CA ILE A 69 -0.41 1.09 18.85
C ILE A 69 -0.81 2.26 17.93
N GLU A 70 0.13 2.80 17.17
CA GLU A 70 -0.13 3.91 16.26
C GLU A 70 -0.75 3.49 14.92
N PHE A 71 -0.68 2.19 14.59
CA PHE A 71 -1.13 1.69 13.29
C PHE A 71 -2.60 2.01 13.00
N PRO A 72 -3.56 1.79 13.91
CA PRO A 72 -4.95 2.08 13.60
C PRO A 72 -5.19 3.55 13.26
N ASN A 73 -4.54 4.45 13.96
CA ASN A 73 -4.67 5.89 13.74
C ASN A 73 -4.10 6.30 12.38
N ASP A 74 -2.92 5.81 12.06
CA ASP A 74 -2.27 6.07 10.77
C ASP A 74 -3.10 5.52 9.62
N LEU A 75 -3.65 4.34 9.79
CA LEU A 75 -4.53 3.70 8.82
C LEU A 75 -5.78 4.53 8.55
N LEU A 76 -6.44 5.00 9.62
CA LEU A 76 -7.66 5.80 9.50
C LEU A 76 -7.40 7.10 8.75
N GLN A 77 -6.25 7.73 8.94
CA GLN A 77 -5.87 8.94 8.22
C GLN A 77 -5.78 8.68 6.72
N GLU A 78 -5.15 7.57 6.32
CA GLU A 78 -5.03 7.23 4.90
C GLU A 78 -6.38 6.86 4.28
N LEU A 79 -7.22 6.14 5.01
CA LEU A 79 -8.56 5.81 4.55
C LEU A 79 -9.46 7.04 4.40
N ASP A 80 -9.28 8.03 5.26
CA ASP A 80 -10.08 9.26 5.24
C ASP A 80 -9.81 10.08 3.98
N LYS A 81 -8.57 10.14 3.55
CA LYS A 81 -8.15 10.92 2.37
C LYS A 81 -8.62 10.30 1.06
N MET A 82 -8.70 8.97 0.98
CA MET A 82 -9.01 8.22 -0.24
C MET A 82 -8.09 8.53 -1.41
N GLU A 83 -6.89 9.04 -1.11
CA GLU A 83 -5.83 9.30 -2.09
C GLU A 83 -4.48 9.33 -1.39
N PHE A 84 -3.43 9.09 -2.17
CA PHE A 84 -2.07 9.23 -1.67
C PHE A 84 -1.13 9.54 -2.83
N HIS A 85 0.04 10.08 -2.50
CA HIS A 85 1.06 10.46 -3.46
C HIS A 85 2.21 9.46 -3.45
N VAL A 86 2.64 9.05 -4.65
CA VAL A 86 3.81 8.18 -4.81
C VAL A 86 4.99 9.06 -5.18
N TYR A 87 5.84 9.35 -4.21
CA TYR A 87 6.92 10.32 -4.37
C TYR A 87 7.93 9.90 -5.44
N GLU A 88 8.21 8.61 -5.54
CA GLU A 88 9.20 8.08 -6.49
C GLU A 88 8.79 8.25 -7.94
N THR A 89 7.49 8.22 -8.23
CA THR A 89 6.97 8.35 -9.60
C THR A 89 6.33 9.71 -9.86
N GLY A 90 6.00 10.47 -8.83
CA GLY A 90 5.25 11.72 -8.93
C GLY A 90 3.76 11.52 -9.13
N GLU A 91 3.27 10.31 -9.08
CA GLU A 91 1.88 9.95 -9.31
C GLU A 91 1.03 10.20 -8.06
N THR A 92 -0.20 10.67 -8.24
CA THR A 92 -1.22 10.70 -7.17
C THR A 92 -2.25 9.62 -7.48
N VAL A 93 -2.44 8.71 -6.54
CA VAL A 93 -3.40 7.61 -6.66
C VAL A 93 -4.66 7.99 -5.90
N ARG A 94 -5.81 8.03 -6.61
CA ARG A 94 -7.11 8.32 -6.01
C ARG A 94 -8.02 7.12 -6.15
N ALA A 95 -8.88 6.92 -5.16
CA ALA A 95 -9.87 5.85 -5.22
C ALA A 95 -10.84 6.09 -6.38
N ILE A 96 -10.89 5.16 -7.32
CA ILE A 96 -11.86 5.19 -8.44
C ILE A 96 -13.25 4.93 -7.87
N ASN A 97 -13.34 3.92 -7.00
CA ASN A 97 -14.54 3.60 -6.23
C ASN A 97 -14.15 3.51 -4.77
N ARG A 98 -14.92 4.15 -3.89
CA ARG A 98 -14.66 4.10 -2.45
C ARG A 98 -14.86 2.66 -1.95
N PRO A 99 -13.83 1.98 -1.46
CA PRO A 99 -13.97 0.60 -0.99
C PRO A 99 -14.80 0.52 0.30
N ILE A 100 -15.42 -0.63 0.50
CA ILE A 100 -16.02 -0.97 1.78
C ILE A 100 -14.92 -1.55 2.66
N VAL A 101 -14.64 -0.91 3.79
CA VAL A 101 -13.54 -1.32 4.67
C VAL A 101 -14.11 -2.00 5.90
N ILE A 102 -13.67 -3.23 6.15
CA ILE A 102 -14.03 -4.00 7.34
C ILE A 102 -12.75 -4.22 8.14
N ILE A 103 -12.76 -3.80 9.39
CA ILE A 103 -11.60 -3.91 10.28
C ILE A 103 -11.96 -4.87 11.41
N THR A 104 -11.10 -5.87 11.62
CA THR A 104 -11.30 -6.83 12.71
C THR A 104 -10.19 -6.74 13.74
N SER A 105 -10.49 -7.10 14.96
CA SER A 105 -9.53 -7.25 16.05
C SER A 105 -9.96 -8.40 16.95
N ASN A 106 -9.05 -8.92 17.72
CA ASN A 106 -9.33 -9.98 18.69
C ASN A 106 -9.74 -9.39 20.03
#